data_177861b2eaddfe6c63b21486073c81a9
#
_entry.id   177861b2eaddfe6c63b21486073c81a9
#
_cell.length_a   1.000
_cell.length_b   1.000
_cell.length_c   1.000
_cell.angle_alpha   90.00
_cell.angle_beta   90.00
_cell.angle_gamma   90.00
#
_symmetry.space_group_name_H-M   'P 1'
#
loop_
_entity.id
_entity.type
_entity.pdbx_description
1 polymer ?
#
loop_
_entity_poly.entity_id
_entity_poly.type
_entity_poly.pdbx_seq_one_letter_code
_entity_poly.pdbx_strand_id
1 'polypeptide(L)'
;MTAVFITGATSGIGKQLALDYAKQGWQVIACGRNQPVLDSLHTQYANIFPLAFDVTDHPGTKAALAQLPCQPELWILNAGDCEYIDDGKMDVTLMARVFNINVLGVAAVIEGIQPHLSRGHRVAIVGSIASELALPRAEAYGASKAAVAYLARTLQLDWRPLGIEVTTIFPGFVATPLTDRNTFAMPMIITVERAAQEIKAGLARGVSQLYFPKRFTWLIRLLGALPYVWQGRLVRRLLKA
;
A
#
# COMPACT_ATOMS: atom_id res chain seq x y z
N MET A 1 -22.55 6.54 10.33
CA MET A 1 -21.29 6.05 10.95
C MET A 1 -20.24 6.04 9.87
N THR A 2 -19.06 6.58 10.15
CA THR A 2 -17.95 6.63 9.18
C THR A 2 -17.39 5.22 8.98
N ALA A 3 -17.14 4.83 7.73
CA ALA A 3 -16.66 3.49 7.40
C ALA A 3 -15.38 3.53 6.56
N VAL A 4 -14.50 2.53 6.75
CA VAL A 4 -13.25 2.37 6.02
C VAL A 4 -13.12 0.95 5.47
N PHE A 5 -12.65 0.85 4.24
CA PHE A 5 -12.28 -0.39 3.57
C PHE A 5 -10.75 -0.51 3.53
N ILE A 6 -10.20 -1.68 3.91
CA ILE A 6 -8.74 -1.86 4.00
C ILE A 6 -8.36 -3.21 3.40
N THR A 7 -7.57 -3.23 2.30
CA THR A 7 -6.96 -4.46 1.78
C THR A 7 -5.66 -4.79 2.50
N GLY A 8 -5.32 -6.08 2.59
CA GLY A 8 -4.14 -6.53 3.32
C GLY A 8 -4.25 -6.31 4.83
N ALA A 9 -5.48 -6.38 5.37
CA ALA A 9 -5.78 -6.14 6.79
C ALA A 9 -5.40 -7.29 7.72
N THR A 10 -4.80 -8.36 7.24
CA THR A 10 -4.44 -9.53 8.04
C THR A 10 -3.04 -9.46 8.66
N SER A 11 -2.20 -8.48 8.27
CA SER A 11 -0.85 -8.30 8.82
C SER A 11 -0.36 -6.86 8.69
N GLY A 12 0.77 -6.56 9.34
CA GLY A 12 1.51 -5.31 9.19
C GLY A 12 0.67 -4.05 9.31
N ILE A 13 0.90 -3.11 8.40
CA ILE A 13 0.26 -1.79 8.40
C ILE A 13 -1.27 -1.89 8.28
N GLY A 14 -1.77 -2.76 7.38
CA GLY A 14 -3.21 -2.91 7.17
C GLY A 14 -3.95 -3.42 8.41
N LYS A 15 -3.36 -4.40 9.13
CA LYS A 15 -3.91 -4.90 10.39
C LYS A 15 -3.93 -3.80 11.45
N GLN A 16 -2.85 -3.04 11.60
CA GLN A 16 -2.76 -1.96 12.58
C GLN A 16 -3.79 -0.86 12.28
N LEU A 17 -3.95 -0.49 11.01
CA LEU A 17 -4.97 0.48 10.60
C LEU A 17 -6.39 -0.01 10.92
N ALA A 18 -6.70 -1.29 10.65
CA ALA A 18 -7.99 -1.88 10.97
C ALA A 18 -8.32 -1.79 12.47
N LEU A 19 -7.35 -2.15 13.31
CA LEU A 19 -7.48 -2.04 14.76
C LEU A 19 -7.65 -0.60 15.23
N ASP A 20 -6.87 0.33 14.66
CA ASP A 20 -6.89 1.74 15.06
C ASP A 20 -8.20 2.43 14.67
N TYR A 21 -8.75 2.16 13.48
CA TYR A 21 -10.05 2.69 13.07
C TYR A 21 -11.19 2.07 13.87
N ALA A 22 -11.13 0.76 14.13
CA ALA A 22 -12.15 0.08 14.95
C ALA A 22 -12.20 0.65 16.38
N LYS A 23 -11.04 0.88 17.02
CA LYS A 23 -10.94 1.55 18.33
C LYS A 23 -11.55 2.96 18.33
N GLN A 24 -11.56 3.64 17.19
CA GLN A 24 -12.16 4.97 17.05
C GLN A 24 -13.66 4.93 16.73
N GLY A 25 -14.26 3.73 16.73
CA GLY A 25 -15.68 3.54 16.48
C GLY A 25 -16.08 3.55 15.01
N TRP A 26 -15.11 3.46 14.07
CA TRP A 26 -15.41 3.32 12.66
C TRP A 26 -15.89 1.91 12.34
N GLN A 27 -16.78 1.77 11.36
CA GLN A 27 -17.02 0.49 10.71
C GLN A 27 -15.81 0.17 9.80
N VAL A 28 -15.24 -1.02 9.95
CA VAL A 28 -14.02 -1.41 9.21
C VAL A 28 -14.31 -2.65 8.38
N ILE A 29 -14.25 -2.54 7.06
CA ILE A 29 -14.23 -3.69 6.17
C ILE A 29 -12.78 -4.14 6.06
N ALA A 30 -12.41 -5.22 6.76
CA ALA A 30 -11.07 -5.77 6.79
C ALA A 30 -10.94 -6.87 5.74
N CYS A 31 -10.08 -6.64 4.72
CA CYS A 31 -9.95 -7.55 3.59
C CYS A 31 -8.60 -8.24 3.56
N GLY A 32 -8.60 -9.51 3.20
CA GLY A 32 -7.39 -10.33 3.05
C GLY A 32 -7.69 -11.79 2.78
N ARG A 33 -6.64 -12.62 2.64
CA ARG A 33 -6.77 -14.05 2.33
C ARG A 33 -6.92 -14.94 3.56
N ASN A 34 -6.47 -14.46 4.72
CA ASN A 34 -6.39 -15.26 5.95
C ASN A 34 -7.68 -15.10 6.77
N GLN A 35 -8.68 -15.96 6.48
CA GLN A 35 -9.97 -15.96 7.17
C GLN A 35 -9.85 -16.07 8.70
N PRO A 36 -9.05 -17.00 9.28
CA PRO A 36 -8.86 -17.08 10.75
C PRO A 36 -8.40 -15.76 11.38
N VAL A 37 -7.52 -15.00 10.72
CA VAL A 37 -7.09 -13.69 11.24
C VAL A 37 -8.21 -12.67 11.15
N LEU A 38 -8.98 -12.66 10.05
CA LEU A 38 -10.13 -11.77 9.89
C LEU A 38 -11.19 -12.04 10.95
N ASP A 39 -11.50 -13.31 11.23
CA ASP A 39 -12.46 -13.72 12.27
C ASP A 39 -11.97 -13.32 13.67
N SER A 40 -10.68 -13.45 13.94
CA SER A 40 -10.06 -12.97 15.19
C SER A 40 -10.20 -11.46 15.36
N LEU A 41 -10.04 -10.68 14.28
CA LEU A 41 -10.24 -9.23 14.31
C LEU A 41 -11.70 -8.87 14.61
N HIS A 42 -12.65 -9.57 14.01
CA HIS A 42 -14.07 -9.40 14.27
C HIS A 42 -14.42 -9.76 15.73
N THR A 43 -13.88 -10.85 16.25
CA THR A 43 -14.06 -11.25 17.65
C THR A 43 -13.53 -10.17 18.61
N GLN A 44 -12.41 -9.53 18.25
CA GLN A 44 -11.81 -8.46 19.08
C GLN A 44 -12.62 -7.16 19.01
N TYR A 45 -13.18 -6.83 17.84
CA TYR A 45 -13.97 -5.62 17.60
C TYR A 45 -15.15 -5.94 16.68
N ALA A 46 -16.37 -5.95 17.21
CA ALA A 46 -17.60 -6.26 16.47
C ALA A 46 -17.90 -5.31 15.29
N ASN A 47 -17.28 -4.12 15.27
CA ASN A 47 -17.34 -3.16 14.17
C ASN A 47 -16.30 -3.41 13.06
N ILE A 48 -15.54 -4.52 13.12
CA ILE A 48 -14.72 -5.01 12.00
C ILE A 48 -15.52 -6.08 11.26
N PHE A 49 -15.72 -5.89 9.98
CA PHE A 49 -16.43 -6.81 9.08
C PHE A 49 -15.41 -7.56 8.20
N PRO A 50 -15.24 -8.87 8.40
CA PRO A 50 -14.39 -9.70 7.56
C PRO A 50 -14.86 -9.74 6.11
N LEU A 51 -13.94 -9.59 5.14
CA LEU A 51 -14.22 -9.80 3.74
C LEU A 51 -13.03 -10.53 3.10
N ALA A 52 -13.12 -11.85 3.00
CA ALA A 52 -12.03 -12.66 2.50
C ALA A 52 -12.04 -12.74 0.97
N PHE A 53 -10.93 -12.34 0.35
CA PHE A 53 -10.65 -12.57 -1.06
C PHE A 53 -9.15 -12.46 -1.34
N ASP A 54 -8.73 -13.01 -2.48
CA ASP A 54 -7.37 -12.84 -3.02
C ASP A 54 -7.41 -11.80 -4.14
N VAL A 55 -6.61 -10.73 -4.02
CA VAL A 55 -6.52 -9.68 -5.05
C VAL A 55 -6.00 -10.21 -6.40
N THR A 56 -5.39 -11.40 -6.43
CA THR A 56 -4.93 -12.04 -7.66
C THR A 56 -6.01 -12.87 -8.36
N ASP A 57 -7.11 -13.17 -7.68
CA ASP A 57 -8.33 -13.71 -8.26
C ASP A 57 -9.26 -12.53 -8.62
N HIS A 58 -9.08 -12.00 -9.84
CA HIS A 58 -9.81 -10.81 -10.27
C HIS A 58 -11.34 -11.01 -10.32
N PRO A 59 -11.88 -12.15 -10.83
CA PRO A 59 -13.31 -12.43 -10.75
C PRO A 59 -13.82 -12.53 -9.31
N GLY A 60 -13.10 -13.25 -8.44
CA GLY A 60 -13.43 -13.36 -7.01
C GLY A 60 -13.36 -12.02 -6.29
N THR A 61 -12.36 -11.19 -6.58
CA THR A 61 -12.27 -9.81 -6.06
C THR A 61 -13.50 -8.99 -6.44
N LYS A 62 -13.90 -9.01 -7.70
CA LYS A 62 -15.08 -8.29 -8.19
C LYS A 62 -16.37 -8.79 -7.53
N ALA A 63 -16.54 -10.11 -7.40
CA ALA A 63 -17.69 -10.71 -6.73
C ALA A 63 -17.78 -10.33 -5.25
N ALA A 64 -16.63 -10.35 -4.53
CA ALA A 64 -16.57 -9.95 -3.12
C ALA A 64 -16.91 -8.47 -2.92
N LEU A 65 -16.48 -7.60 -3.84
CA LEU A 65 -16.71 -6.15 -3.76
C LEU A 65 -18.11 -5.74 -4.21
N ALA A 66 -18.85 -6.60 -4.88
CA ALA A 66 -20.23 -6.32 -5.28
C ALA A 66 -21.21 -6.25 -4.09
N GLN A 67 -20.87 -6.87 -2.95
CA GLN A 67 -21.72 -6.96 -1.75
C GLN A 67 -20.95 -6.55 -0.50
N LEU A 68 -20.80 -5.24 -0.31
CA LEU A 68 -20.13 -4.70 0.87
C LEU A 68 -21.08 -4.65 2.08
N PRO A 69 -20.62 -5.00 3.30
CA PRO A 69 -21.44 -4.98 4.51
C PRO A 69 -21.85 -3.58 4.97
N CYS A 70 -21.13 -2.55 4.52
CA CYS A 70 -21.45 -1.14 4.73
C CYS A 70 -20.84 -0.29 3.61
N GLN A 71 -21.15 1.01 3.58
CA GLN A 71 -20.64 1.94 2.55
C GLN A 71 -19.43 2.73 3.08
N PRO A 72 -18.20 2.41 2.65
CA PRO A 72 -17.02 3.15 3.06
C PRO A 72 -16.92 4.51 2.36
N GLU A 73 -16.45 5.51 3.09
CA GLU A 73 -16.03 6.81 2.54
C GLU A 73 -14.52 6.86 2.33
N LEU A 74 -13.77 6.01 3.06
CA LEU A 74 -12.32 5.88 2.98
C LEU A 74 -11.94 4.48 2.50
N TRP A 75 -11.12 4.41 1.47
CA TRP A 75 -10.68 3.17 0.84
C TRP A 75 -9.14 3.10 0.90
N ILE A 76 -8.59 2.12 1.62
CA ILE A 76 -7.14 1.95 1.80
C ILE A 76 -6.69 0.69 1.08
N LEU A 77 -6.07 0.87 -0.09
CA LEU A 77 -5.52 -0.20 -0.91
C LEU A 77 -4.09 -0.45 -0.48
N ASN A 78 -3.93 -1.35 0.52
CA ASN A 78 -2.66 -1.63 1.18
C ASN A 78 -2.09 -3.01 0.83
N ALA A 79 -2.90 -3.93 0.30
CA ALA A 79 -2.41 -5.26 -0.09
C ALA A 79 -1.21 -5.16 -1.04
N GLY A 80 -0.19 -5.96 -0.80
CA GLY A 80 1.01 -6.00 -1.62
C GLY A 80 2.00 -7.04 -1.11
N ASP A 81 2.95 -7.40 -1.96
CA ASP A 81 4.06 -8.31 -1.63
C ASP A 81 5.39 -7.73 -2.12
N CYS A 82 6.48 -8.26 -1.58
CA CYS A 82 7.84 -7.86 -1.91
C CYS A 82 8.71 -9.11 -2.05
N GLU A 83 9.22 -9.32 -3.25
CA GLU A 83 10.25 -10.31 -3.52
C GLU A 83 11.42 -9.60 -4.21
N TYR A 84 12.63 -10.09 -3.95
CA TYR A 84 13.88 -9.52 -4.48
C TYR A 84 14.52 -10.45 -5.49
N ILE A 85 15.16 -9.87 -6.51
CA ILE A 85 15.95 -10.60 -7.50
C ILE A 85 17.42 -10.53 -7.07
N ASP A 86 18.02 -11.70 -6.84
CA ASP A 86 19.40 -11.78 -6.40
C ASP A 86 20.38 -11.82 -7.60
N ASP A 87 21.59 -11.27 -7.41
CA ASP A 87 22.68 -11.27 -8.37
C ASP A 87 22.36 -10.70 -9.76
N GLY A 88 21.28 -9.91 -9.88
CA GLY A 88 20.84 -9.36 -11.16
C GLY A 88 20.36 -10.42 -12.16
N LYS A 89 20.08 -11.64 -11.71
CA LYS A 89 19.56 -12.72 -12.55
C LYS A 89 18.07 -12.62 -12.67
N MET A 90 17.59 -12.11 -13.81
CA MET A 90 16.15 -11.92 -14.04
C MET A 90 15.36 -13.22 -13.85
N ASP A 91 14.31 -13.15 -13.02
CA ASP A 91 13.30 -14.16 -12.83
C ASP A 91 11.93 -13.60 -13.23
N VAL A 92 11.48 -13.94 -14.43
CA VAL A 92 10.20 -13.47 -14.98
C VAL A 92 9.01 -14.02 -14.18
N THR A 93 9.14 -15.22 -13.59
CA THR A 93 8.08 -15.83 -12.80
C THR A 93 7.89 -15.08 -11.47
N LEU A 94 8.99 -14.74 -10.80
CA LEU A 94 8.97 -13.87 -9.61
C LEU A 94 8.39 -12.50 -9.96
N MET A 95 8.85 -11.90 -11.06
CA MET A 95 8.35 -10.60 -11.50
C MET A 95 6.85 -10.62 -11.76
N ALA A 96 6.36 -11.66 -12.44
CA ALA A 96 4.93 -11.84 -12.71
C ALA A 96 4.11 -11.97 -11.41
N ARG A 97 4.58 -12.72 -10.40
CA ARG A 97 3.90 -12.82 -9.10
C ARG A 97 3.79 -11.46 -8.42
N VAL A 98 4.90 -10.72 -8.34
CA VAL A 98 4.91 -9.39 -7.69
C VAL A 98 4.00 -8.40 -8.43
N PHE A 99 4.05 -8.38 -9.77
CA PHE A 99 3.17 -7.52 -10.57
C PHE A 99 1.71 -7.91 -10.45
N ASN A 100 1.40 -9.21 -10.42
CA ASN A 100 0.02 -9.67 -10.27
C ASN A 100 -0.60 -9.19 -8.96
N ILE A 101 0.15 -9.25 -7.85
CA ILE A 101 -0.34 -8.76 -6.55
C ILE A 101 -0.34 -7.23 -6.51
N ASN A 102 0.80 -6.59 -6.80
CA ASN A 102 0.99 -5.16 -6.52
C ASN A 102 0.32 -4.25 -7.55
N VAL A 103 0.22 -4.67 -8.81
CA VAL A 103 -0.28 -3.83 -9.91
C VAL A 103 -1.66 -4.29 -10.33
N LEU A 104 -1.79 -5.53 -10.81
CA LEU A 104 -3.07 -6.04 -11.31
C LEU A 104 -4.08 -6.22 -10.18
N GLY A 105 -3.64 -6.70 -9.01
CA GLY A 105 -4.50 -6.81 -7.83
C GLY A 105 -5.02 -5.45 -7.34
N VAL A 106 -4.18 -4.41 -7.34
CA VAL A 106 -4.63 -3.05 -7.04
C VAL A 106 -5.63 -2.56 -8.09
N ALA A 107 -5.37 -2.81 -9.38
CA ALA A 107 -6.29 -2.43 -10.46
C ALA A 107 -7.63 -3.17 -10.36
N ALA A 108 -7.62 -4.47 -10.04
CA ALA A 108 -8.83 -5.27 -9.83
C ALA A 108 -9.67 -4.75 -8.66
N VAL A 109 -9.03 -4.37 -7.55
CA VAL A 109 -9.73 -3.74 -6.42
C VAL A 109 -10.30 -2.39 -6.84
N ILE A 110 -9.55 -1.55 -7.58
CA ILE A 110 -10.05 -0.28 -8.09
C ILE A 110 -11.28 -0.49 -8.98
N GLU A 111 -11.22 -1.43 -9.94
CA GLU A 111 -12.37 -1.77 -10.79
C GLU A 111 -13.59 -2.16 -9.96
N GLY A 112 -13.40 -3.01 -8.94
CA GLY A 112 -14.49 -3.48 -8.09
C GLY A 112 -15.09 -2.41 -7.18
N ILE A 113 -14.30 -1.42 -6.71
CA ILE A 113 -14.81 -0.35 -5.85
C ILE A 113 -15.40 0.84 -6.63
N GLN A 114 -15.05 1.02 -7.91
CA GLN A 114 -15.55 2.15 -8.72
C GLN A 114 -17.06 2.37 -8.65
N PRO A 115 -17.93 1.33 -8.70
CA PRO A 115 -19.39 1.52 -8.58
C PRO A 115 -19.85 2.09 -7.24
N HIS A 116 -19.01 1.98 -6.20
CA HIS A 116 -19.32 2.46 -4.85
C HIS A 116 -18.73 3.85 -4.57
N LEU A 117 -17.90 4.37 -5.47
CA LEU A 117 -17.25 5.68 -5.27
C LEU A 117 -18.23 6.82 -5.56
N SER A 118 -18.18 7.84 -4.73
CA SER A 118 -18.97 9.06 -4.89
C SER A 118 -18.18 10.30 -4.45
N ARG A 119 -18.74 11.47 -4.74
CA ARG A 119 -18.16 12.76 -4.33
C ARG A 119 -17.91 12.78 -2.81
N GLY A 120 -16.73 13.21 -2.40
CA GLY A 120 -16.29 13.27 -1.00
C GLY A 120 -15.54 12.01 -0.54
N HIS A 121 -15.57 10.91 -1.31
CA HIS A 121 -14.80 9.71 -0.98
C HIS A 121 -13.30 9.92 -1.19
N ARG A 122 -12.52 9.18 -0.42
CA ARG A 122 -11.05 9.15 -0.53
C ARG A 122 -10.53 7.75 -0.77
N VAL A 123 -9.65 7.60 -1.76
CA VAL A 123 -8.92 6.36 -2.06
C VAL A 123 -7.45 6.56 -1.75
N ALA A 124 -6.92 5.82 -0.79
CA ALA A 124 -5.52 5.81 -0.40
C ALA A 124 -4.82 4.57 -0.97
N ILE A 125 -3.77 4.75 -1.77
CA ILE A 125 -3.04 3.67 -2.42
C ILE A 125 -1.64 3.58 -1.83
N VAL A 126 -1.29 2.41 -1.27
CA VAL A 126 0.01 2.20 -0.63
C VAL A 126 1.05 1.81 -1.67
N GLY A 127 1.86 2.78 -2.05
CA GLY A 127 3.07 2.63 -2.84
C GLY A 127 4.28 2.22 -2.01
N SER A 128 5.43 2.79 -2.31
CA SER A 128 6.68 2.66 -1.55
C SER A 128 7.66 3.75 -1.96
N ILE A 129 8.57 4.11 -1.08
CA ILE A 129 9.70 4.99 -1.43
C ILE A 129 10.62 4.35 -2.48
N ALA A 130 10.58 3.01 -2.63
CA ALA A 130 11.31 2.27 -3.66
C ALA A 130 10.88 2.63 -5.10
N SER A 131 9.74 3.33 -5.27
CA SER A 131 9.33 3.88 -6.56
C SER A 131 10.10 5.13 -6.99
N GLU A 132 10.78 5.80 -6.06
CA GLU A 132 11.42 7.09 -6.30
C GLU A 132 12.92 6.98 -6.64
N LEU A 133 13.54 5.83 -6.36
CA LEU A 133 14.97 5.60 -6.62
C LEU A 133 15.18 4.12 -6.98
N ALA A 134 15.91 3.86 -8.07
CA ALA A 134 16.30 2.50 -8.44
C ALA A 134 17.30 1.93 -7.41
N LEU A 135 16.90 0.86 -6.74
CA LEU A 135 17.69 0.16 -5.74
C LEU A 135 18.04 -1.25 -6.24
N PRO A 136 19.25 -1.76 -5.98
CA PRO A 136 19.61 -3.14 -6.33
C PRO A 136 18.65 -4.15 -5.70
N ARG A 137 18.44 -5.26 -6.39
CA ARG A 137 17.55 -6.37 -6.04
C ARG A 137 16.05 -6.01 -6.08
N ALA A 138 15.68 -4.74 -6.28
CA ALA A 138 14.30 -4.26 -6.27
C ALA A 138 13.67 -4.20 -7.68
N GLU A 139 14.20 -4.96 -8.66
CA GLU A 139 13.75 -4.91 -10.05
C GLU A 139 12.24 -5.19 -10.15
N ALA A 140 11.74 -6.24 -9.51
CA ALA A 140 10.31 -6.57 -9.51
C ALA A 140 9.52 -5.64 -8.59
N TYR A 141 9.95 -5.53 -7.33
CA TYR A 141 9.24 -4.74 -6.33
C TYR A 141 9.23 -3.24 -6.67
N GLY A 142 10.41 -2.66 -6.90
CA GLY A 142 10.55 -1.23 -7.23
C GLY A 142 9.77 -0.85 -8.49
N ALA A 143 9.90 -1.66 -9.57
CA ALA A 143 9.15 -1.43 -10.80
C ALA A 143 7.62 -1.53 -10.58
N SER A 144 7.15 -2.52 -9.80
CA SER A 144 5.72 -2.64 -9.47
C SER A 144 5.20 -1.44 -8.68
N LYS A 145 6.00 -0.93 -7.71
CA LYS A 145 5.60 0.24 -6.92
C LYS A 145 5.70 1.55 -7.72
N ALA A 146 6.61 1.64 -8.70
CA ALA A 146 6.63 2.74 -9.67
C ALA A 146 5.37 2.74 -10.55
N ALA A 147 4.95 1.57 -11.04
CA ALA A 147 3.70 1.43 -11.80
C ALA A 147 2.48 1.86 -10.96
N VAL A 148 2.39 1.42 -9.70
CA VAL A 148 1.31 1.82 -8.78
C VAL A 148 1.34 3.32 -8.50
N ALA A 149 2.51 3.91 -8.31
CA ALA A 149 2.63 5.35 -8.09
C ALA A 149 2.20 6.16 -9.33
N TYR A 150 2.51 5.68 -10.52
CA TYR A 150 2.04 6.28 -11.77
C TYR A 150 0.52 6.17 -11.89
N LEU A 151 -0.04 4.97 -11.71
CA LEU A 151 -1.48 4.72 -11.70
C LEU A 151 -2.22 5.66 -10.72
N ALA A 152 -1.74 5.76 -9.49
CA ALA A 152 -2.34 6.62 -8.48
C ALA A 152 -2.34 8.11 -8.88
N ARG A 153 -1.22 8.60 -9.47
CA ARG A 153 -1.13 9.98 -9.97
C ARG A 153 -2.09 10.24 -11.14
N THR A 154 -2.27 9.29 -12.03
CA THR A 154 -3.25 9.41 -13.12
C THR A 154 -4.67 9.46 -12.58
N LEU A 155 -5.02 8.56 -11.64
CA LEU A 155 -6.33 8.58 -10.97
C LEU A 155 -6.59 9.88 -10.20
N GLN A 156 -5.57 10.52 -9.63
CA GLN A 156 -5.72 11.85 -9.02
C GLN A 156 -6.24 12.89 -10.01
N LEU A 157 -5.78 12.82 -11.25
CA LEU A 157 -6.21 13.75 -12.31
C LEU A 157 -7.63 13.42 -12.78
N ASP A 158 -7.90 12.15 -13.06
CA ASP A 158 -9.17 11.70 -13.64
C ASP A 158 -10.34 11.79 -12.65
N TRP A 159 -10.08 11.54 -11.36
CA TRP A 159 -11.13 11.50 -10.34
C TRP A 159 -11.36 12.83 -9.62
N ARG A 160 -10.43 13.78 -9.74
CA ARG A 160 -10.58 15.12 -9.17
C ARG A 160 -11.85 15.84 -9.63
N PRO A 161 -12.23 15.84 -10.94
CA PRO A 161 -13.49 16.45 -11.38
C PRO A 161 -14.73 15.77 -10.81
N LEU A 162 -14.62 14.48 -10.46
CA LEU A 162 -15.69 13.70 -9.83
C LEU A 162 -15.83 14.00 -8.33
N GLY A 163 -14.88 14.75 -7.77
CA GLY A 163 -14.83 15.06 -6.34
C GLY A 163 -14.36 13.90 -5.47
N ILE A 164 -13.64 12.92 -6.06
CA ILE A 164 -13.02 11.80 -5.37
C ILE A 164 -11.54 12.13 -5.15
N GLU A 165 -11.10 12.05 -3.91
CA GLU A 165 -9.71 12.32 -3.55
C GLU A 165 -8.86 11.06 -3.61
N VAL A 166 -7.68 11.13 -4.23
CA VAL A 166 -6.70 10.03 -4.24
C VAL A 166 -5.46 10.46 -3.48
N THR A 167 -5.03 9.64 -2.52
CA THR A 167 -3.77 9.82 -1.78
C THR A 167 -2.82 8.69 -2.11
N THR A 168 -1.63 9.01 -2.60
CA THR A 168 -0.56 8.01 -2.75
C THR A 168 0.32 8.03 -1.49
N ILE A 169 0.52 6.87 -0.88
CA ILE A 169 1.31 6.71 0.34
C ILE A 169 2.65 6.08 -0.03
N PHE A 170 3.75 6.68 0.41
CA PHE A 170 5.12 6.25 0.15
C PHE A 170 5.84 5.93 1.48
N PRO A 171 5.62 4.73 2.05
CA PRO A 171 6.37 4.30 3.23
C PRO A 171 7.85 4.09 2.89
N GLY A 172 8.72 4.41 3.85
CA GLY A 172 10.05 3.84 3.93
C GLY A 172 10.01 2.44 4.56
N PHE A 173 11.03 2.10 5.33
CA PHE A 173 11.06 0.81 6.04
C PHE A 173 10.11 0.82 7.24
N VAL A 174 9.23 -0.18 7.30
CA VAL A 174 8.29 -0.41 8.41
C VAL A 174 8.45 -1.84 8.87
N ALA A 175 8.62 -2.06 10.17
CA ALA A 175 8.78 -3.38 10.78
C ALA A 175 7.49 -4.22 10.62
N THR A 176 7.47 -5.10 9.63
CA THR A 176 6.32 -5.93 9.24
C THR A 176 6.80 -7.32 8.84
N PRO A 177 5.94 -8.35 8.84
CA PRO A 177 6.31 -9.66 8.32
C PRO A 177 6.88 -9.63 6.88
N LEU A 178 6.55 -8.60 6.11
CA LEU A 178 7.10 -8.41 4.78
C LEU A 178 8.59 -8.01 4.83
N THR A 179 8.95 -7.10 5.72
CA THR A 179 10.33 -6.63 5.90
C THR A 179 11.20 -7.57 6.72
N ASP A 180 10.61 -8.49 7.48
CA ASP A 180 11.36 -9.53 8.22
C ASP A 180 12.14 -10.48 7.29
N ARG A 181 11.74 -10.55 6.02
CA ARG A 181 12.44 -11.31 4.97
C ARG A 181 13.68 -10.61 4.42
N ASN A 182 13.90 -9.33 4.77
CA ASN A 182 15.00 -8.54 4.23
C ASN A 182 16.34 -8.95 4.87
N THR A 183 17.35 -9.13 4.04
CA THR A 183 18.72 -9.52 4.45
C THR A 183 19.69 -8.34 4.43
N PHE A 184 19.20 -7.12 4.30
CA PHE A 184 19.99 -5.90 4.22
C PHE A 184 19.58 -4.88 5.29
N ALA A 185 20.46 -3.90 5.55
CA ALA A 185 20.18 -2.85 6.53
C ALA A 185 18.97 -2.00 6.12
N MET A 186 18.08 -1.74 7.07
CA MET A 186 16.87 -0.93 6.91
C MET A 186 17.01 0.35 7.76
N PRO A 187 17.72 1.37 7.26
CA PRO A 187 17.92 2.59 8.04
C PRO A 187 16.62 3.31 8.33
N MET A 188 16.50 3.86 9.54
CA MET A 188 15.32 4.60 9.99
C MET A 188 14.01 3.79 9.92
N ILE A 189 14.08 2.47 10.11
CA ILE A 189 12.89 1.61 10.22
C ILE A 189 11.98 2.12 11.34
N ILE A 190 10.67 2.13 11.09
CA ILE A 190 9.66 2.52 12.08
C ILE A 190 8.72 1.36 12.37
N THR A 191 8.00 1.43 13.49
CA THR A 191 7.00 0.42 13.86
C THR A 191 5.72 0.55 13.03
N VAL A 192 4.89 -0.50 13.02
CA VAL A 192 3.60 -0.48 12.32
C VAL A 192 2.64 0.53 12.93
N GLU A 193 2.68 0.72 14.27
CA GLU A 193 1.87 1.71 14.98
C GLU A 193 2.21 3.13 14.53
N ARG A 194 3.51 3.43 14.42
CA ARG A 194 3.97 4.73 13.93
C ARG A 194 3.56 4.95 12.49
N ALA A 195 3.70 3.94 11.63
CA ALA A 195 3.27 4.02 10.23
C ALA A 195 1.76 4.26 10.12
N ALA A 196 0.93 3.55 10.90
CA ALA A 196 -0.51 3.74 10.93
C ALA A 196 -0.89 5.16 11.40
N GLN A 197 -0.21 5.70 12.43
CA GLN A 197 -0.40 7.08 12.88
C GLN A 197 -0.09 8.11 11.79
N GLU A 198 1.05 7.95 11.08
CA GLU A 198 1.41 8.85 9.96
C GLU A 198 0.38 8.79 8.83
N ILE A 199 -0.12 7.58 8.50
CA ILE A 199 -1.15 7.39 7.47
C ILE A 199 -2.44 8.10 7.88
N LYS A 200 -2.97 7.82 9.07
CA LYS A 200 -4.21 8.43 9.58
C LYS A 200 -4.11 9.94 9.62
N ALA A 201 -3.00 10.46 10.15
CA ALA A 201 -2.78 11.91 10.23
C ALA A 201 -2.65 12.55 8.83
N GLY A 202 -2.02 11.88 7.87
CA GLY A 202 -1.92 12.34 6.50
C GLY A 202 -3.27 12.37 5.78
N LEU A 203 -4.05 11.29 5.93
CA LEU A 203 -5.39 11.19 5.35
C LEU A 203 -6.35 12.24 5.95
N ALA A 204 -6.28 12.48 7.27
CA ALA A 204 -7.09 13.52 7.91
C ALA A 204 -6.77 14.94 7.39
N ARG A 205 -5.52 15.20 6.97
CA ARG A 205 -5.12 16.48 6.36
C ARG A 205 -5.46 16.63 4.87
N GLY A 206 -5.95 15.59 4.22
CA GLY A 206 -6.30 15.63 2.80
C GLY A 206 -5.09 15.74 1.85
N VAL A 207 -3.92 15.21 2.22
CA VAL A 207 -2.73 15.31 1.36
C VAL A 207 -2.84 14.34 0.17
N SER A 208 -2.41 14.79 -1.01
CA SER A 208 -2.39 13.94 -2.21
C SER A 208 -1.20 12.96 -2.24
N GLN A 209 -0.13 13.27 -1.52
CA GLN A 209 1.05 12.44 -1.38
C GLN A 209 1.52 12.42 0.07
N LEU A 210 1.80 11.24 0.60
CA LEU A 210 2.23 11.05 1.99
C LEU A 210 3.53 10.25 2.03
N TYR A 211 4.60 10.86 2.55
CA TYR A 211 5.93 10.26 2.69
C TYR A 211 6.30 10.16 4.16
N PHE A 212 6.72 8.97 4.60
CA PHE A 212 7.22 8.75 5.97
C PHE A 212 8.22 7.57 6.03
N PRO A 213 9.18 7.59 6.98
CA PRO A 213 9.53 8.71 7.86
C PRO A 213 10.16 9.87 7.05
N LYS A 214 9.81 11.11 7.39
CA LYS A 214 10.11 12.29 6.55
C LYS A 214 11.60 12.44 6.20
N ARG A 215 12.51 12.24 7.17
CA ARG A 215 13.96 12.42 6.95
C ARG A 215 14.50 11.44 5.91
N PHE A 216 14.12 10.16 6.03
CA PHE A 216 14.54 9.10 5.10
C PHE A 216 13.98 9.33 3.70
N THR A 217 12.67 9.53 3.62
CA THR A 217 11.98 9.68 2.33
C THR A 217 12.40 10.96 1.61
N TRP A 218 12.69 12.05 2.33
CA TRP A 218 13.25 13.26 1.74
C TRP A 218 14.61 13.01 1.09
N LEU A 219 15.52 12.29 1.77
CA LEU A 219 16.83 11.93 1.23
C LEU A 219 16.69 11.09 -0.05
N ILE A 220 15.86 10.03 -0.03
CA ILE A 220 15.65 9.17 -1.20
C ILE A 220 15.07 9.96 -2.38
N ARG A 221 14.10 10.85 -2.13
CA ARG A 221 13.53 11.71 -3.17
C ARG A 221 14.55 12.70 -3.74
N LEU A 222 15.40 13.28 -2.90
CA LEU A 222 16.47 14.15 -3.36
C LEU A 222 17.44 13.38 -4.29
N LEU A 223 17.83 12.16 -3.89
CA LEU A 223 18.67 11.29 -4.73
C LEU A 223 17.96 10.90 -6.02
N GLY A 224 16.67 10.57 -5.97
CA GLY A 224 15.85 10.22 -7.14
C GLY A 224 15.65 11.38 -8.13
N ALA A 225 15.76 12.64 -7.67
CA ALA A 225 15.68 13.82 -8.53
C ALA A 225 16.98 14.12 -9.30
N LEU A 226 18.10 13.46 -8.97
CA LEU A 226 19.36 13.64 -9.68
C LEU A 226 19.33 12.96 -11.05
N PRO A 227 20.20 13.37 -12.01
CA PRO A 227 20.40 12.62 -13.25
C PRO A 227 20.81 11.16 -12.98
N TYR A 228 20.35 10.21 -13.77
CA TYR A 228 20.57 8.76 -13.55
C TYR A 228 22.02 8.36 -13.35
N VAL A 229 22.97 9.04 -14.03
CA VAL A 229 24.42 8.79 -13.85
C VAL A 229 24.86 9.04 -12.41
N TRP A 230 24.36 10.09 -11.77
CA TRP A 230 24.67 10.44 -10.40
C TRP A 230 23.94 9.51 -9.41
N GLN A 231 22.67 9.17 -9.68
CA GLN A 231 21.95 8.19 -8.87
C GLN A 231 22.73 6.88 -8.76
N GLY A 232 23.12 6.29 -9.89
CA GLY A 232 23.86 5.02 -9.91
C GLY A 232 25.23 5.08 -9.22
N ARG A 233 25.93 6.21 -9.29
CA ARG A 233 27.21 6.40 -8.57
C ARG A 233 27.02 6.46 -7.04
N LEU A 234 26.02 7.20 -6.59
CA LEU A 234 25.73 7.40 -5.16
C LEU A 234 25.17 6.12 -4.52
N VAL A 235 24.22 5.45 -5.17
CA VAL A 235 23.68 4.18 -4.70
C VAL A 235 24.79 3.14 -4.53
N ARG A 236 25.70 3.00 -5.52
CA ARG A 236 26.84 2.08 -5.41
C ARG A 236 27.79 2.42 -4.27
N ARG A 237 27.99 3.69 -3.93
CA ARG A 237 28.81 4.09 -2.77
C ARG A 237 28.13 3.76 -1.45
N LEU A 238 26.82 4.02 -1.34
CA LEU A 238 26.05 3.73 -0.13
C LEU A 238 25.97 2.22 0.19
N LEU A 239 26.03 1.37 -0.83
CA LEU A 239 26.02 -0.10 -0.65
C LEU A 239 27.39 -0.70 -0.31
N LYS A 240 28.49 0.05 -0.50
CA LYS A 240 29.86 -0.39 -0.17
C LYS A 240 30.31 0.09 1.22
N ALA A 241 29.58 1.00 1.84
CA ALA A 241 29.81 1.53 3.18
C ALA A 241 29.00 0.74 4.23
#